data_fec6a3350431ed47b2e91df020f42866
#
_entry.id   fec6a3350431ed47b2e91df020f42866
#
_cell.length_a   1.000
_cell.length_b   1.000
_cell.length_c   1.000
_cell.angle_alpha   90.00
_cell.angle_beta   90.00
_cell.angle_gamma   90.00
#
_symmetry.space_group_name_H-M   'P 1'
#
loop_
_entity.id
_entity.type
_entity.pdbx_description
1 polymer ?
#
loop_
_entity_poly.entity_id
_entity_poly.type
_entity_poly.pdbx_seq_one_letter_code
_entity_poly.pdbx_strand_id
1 'polypeptide(L)'
;MAAQIITIAIEKGGAGKTVTASNLAYLMGDEGKKVLCIDTDPQGNLTSALSGGNGITSGVYNGKALFDMFDGFRYTRTRDYIVETEYENVDMIPCSAQTPRINQRIPGIFEDAQTYFKPGDPKCLSNMGEFLYYFLN
;
A
#
# COMPACT_ATOMS: atom_id res chain seq x y z
N MET A 1 -6.65 -19.81 -1.53
CA MET A 1 -6.20 -19.59 -0.13
C MET A 1 -6.37 -18.10 0.16
N ALA A 2 -6.92 -17.75 1.33
CA ALA A 2 -7.01 -16.35 1.75
C ALA A 2 -5.60 -15.83 2.11
N ALA A 3 -5.31 -14.57 1.77
CA ALA A 3 -4.05 -13.94 2.15
C ALA A 3 -4.02 -13.68 3.67
N GLN A 4 -2.85 -13.84 4.27
CA GLN A 4 -2.62 -13.45 5.65
C GLN A 4 -2.15 -11.99 5.69
N ILE A 5 -2.80 -11.17 6.51
CA ILE A 5 -2.43 -9.78 6.71
C ILE A 5 -1.66 -9.64 8.01
N ILE A 6 -0.49 -9.02 7.92
CA ILE A 6 0.36 -8.70 9.06
C ILE A 6 0.53 -7.19 9.12
N THR A 7 0.09 -6.57 10.22
CA THR A 7 0.23 -5.12 10.43
C THR A 7 1.32 -4.85 11.45
N ILE A 8 2.28 -4.01 11.07
CA ILE A 8 3.37 -3.56 11.94
C ILE A 8 3.17 -2.06 12.21
N ALA A 9 2.66 -1.73 13.36
CA ALA A 9 2.34 -0.37 13.75
C ALA A 9 2.87 -0.06 15.15
N ILE A 10 3.51 1.11 15.28
CA ILE A 10 3.88 1.68 16.57
C ILE A 10 4.00 3.20 16.42
N GLU A 11 3.53 3.92 17.40
CA GLU A 11 3.51 5.38 17.40
C GLU A 11 4.93 5.96 17.61
N LYS A 12 5.75 5.29 18.39
CA LYS A 12 7.11 5.76 18.71
C LYS A 12 8.06 5.62 17.52
N GLY A 13 8.73 6.71 17.16
CA GLY A 13 9.84 6.67 16.19
C GLY A 13 11.02 5.83 16.66
N GLY A 14 11.74 5.21 15.75
CA GLY A 14 12.95 4.42 16.05
C GLY A 14 12.69 3.06 16.72
N ALA A 15 11.43 2.62 16.81
CA ALA A 15 11.06 1.38 17.48
C ALA A 15 11.24 0.11 16.63
N GLY A 16 11.88 0.22 15.46
CA GLY A 16 12.22 -0.94 14.63
C GLY A 16 11.13 -1.38 13.64
N LYS A 17 10.06 -0.59 13.38
CA LYS A 17 9.02 -0.92 12.41
C LYS A 17 9.58 -1.38 11.05
N THR A 18 10.40 -0.54 10.44
CA THR A 18 10.99 -0.80 9.13
C THR A 18 11.86 -2.06 9.14
N VAL A 19 12.72 -2.19 10.14
CA VAL A 19 13.61 -3.35 10.29
C VAL A 19 12.79 -4.64 10.44
N THR A 20 11.74 -4.61 11.26
CA THR A 20 10.85 -5.77 11.44
C THR A 20 10.13 -6.11 10.14
N ALA A 21 9.54 -5.10 9.47
CA ALA A 21 8.79 -5.30 8.24
C ALA A 21 9.67 -5.84 7.11
N SER A 22 10.84 -5.24 6.89
CA SER A 22 11.74 -5.65 5.80
C SER A 22 12.32 -7.04 6.03
N ASN A 23 12.77 -7.36 7.25
CA ASN A 23 13.29 -8.69 7.53
C ASN A 23 12.21 -9.78 7.46
N LEU A 24 11.00 -9.50 7.95
CA LEU A 24 9.89 -10.45 7.84
C LEU A 24 9.53 -10.70 6.38
N ALA A 25 9.43 -9.65 5.56
CA ALA A 25 9.17 -9.77 4.14
C ALA A 25 10.23 -10.60 3.42
N TYR A 26 11.51 -10.32 3.68
CA TYR A 26 12.63 -11.08 3.14
C TYR A 26 12.55 -12.56 3.50
N LEU A 27 12.42 -12.88 4.80
CA LEU A 27 12.37 -14.27 5.27
C LEU A 27 11.18 -15.05 4.69
N MET A 28 10.01 -14.40 4.60
CA MET A 28 8.83 -15.03 4.00
C MET A 28 9.02 -15.26 2.49
N GLY A 29 9.64 -14.30 1.79
CA GLY A 29 9.97 -14.42 0.37
C GLY A 29 10.98 -15.55 0.12
N ASP A 30 12.01 -15.66 0.95
CA ASP A 30 13.03 -16.73 0.91
C ASP A 30 12.41 -18.12 1.14
N GLU A 31 11.36 -18.20 1.99
CA GLU A 31 10.54 -19.40 2.14
C GLU A 31 9.60 -19.69 0.96
N GLY A 32 9.67 -18.91 -0.10
CA GLY A 32 8.84 -19.06 -1.33
C GLY A 32 7.42 -18.54 -1.20
N LYS A 33 7.10 -17.78 -0.14
CA LYS A 33 5.79 -17.12 -0.01
C LYS A 33 5.76 -15.85 -0.85
N LYS A 34 4.62 -15.59 -1.50
CA LYS A 34 4.39 -14.32 -2.18
C LYS A 34 4.02 -13.26 -1.15
N VAL A 35 4.82 -12.22 -1.08
CA VAL A 35 4.69 -11.13 -0.09
C VAL A 35 4.40 -9.82 -0.81
N LEU A 36 3.38 -9.11 -0.36
CA LEU A 36 3.13 -7.73 -0.77
C LEU A 36 3.32 -6.81 0.43
N CYS A 37 4.31 -5.95 0.36
CA CYS A 37 4.53 -4.90 1.35
C CYS A 37 3.78 -3.63 0.97
N ILE A 38 3.11 -3.01 1.92
CA ILE A 38 2.42 -1.74 1.71
C ILE A 38 3.00 -0.72 2.68
N ASP A 39 3.71 0.26 2.14
CA ASP A 39 4.33 1.30 2.96
C ASP A 39 3.38 2.47 3.18
N THR A 40 2.80 2.53 4.36
CA THR A 40 1.90 3.60 4.78
C THR A 40 2.59 4.68 5.62
N ASP A 41 3.88 4.52 5.93
CA ASP A 41 4.64 5.52 6.68
C ASP A 41 5.01 6.70 5.77
N PRO A 42 4.61 7.94 6.09
CA PRO A 42 4.99 9.12 5.31
C PRO A 42 6.50 9.32 5.13
N GLN A 43 7.31 8.70 5.98
CA GLN A 43 8.76 8.75 5.87
C GLN A 43 9.31 7.82 4.78
N GLY A 44 8.55 6.81 4.34
CA GLY A 44 8.91 5.90 3.26
C GLY A 44 10.16 5.06 3.53
N ASN A 45 10.44 4.78 4.80
CA ASN A 45 11.65 4.03 5.16
C ASN A 45 11.61 2.58 4.66
N LEU A 46 10.44 1.94 4.64
CA LEU A 46 10.28 0.59 4.10
C LEU A 46 10.46 0.60 2.57
N THR A 47 9.86 1.59 1.90
CA THR A 47 10.04 1.81 0.47
C THR A 47 11.53 1.95 0.12
N SER A 48 12.27 2.76 0.88
CA SER A 48 13.71 2.91 0.67
C SER A 48 14.48 1.61 0.90
N ALA A 49 14.14 0.88 1.95
CA ALA A 49 14.82 -0.38 2.30
C ALA A 49 14.62 -1.47 1.24
N LEU A 50 13.39 -1.57 0.67
CA LEU A 50 13.06 -2.61 -0.31
C LEU A 50 13.41 -2.25 -1.76
N SER A 51 13.73 -0.99 -2.04
CA SER A 51 14.08 -0.49 -3.36
C SER A 51 15.58 -0.24 -3.56
N GLY A 52 16.43 -0.87 -2.75
CA GLY A 52 17.88 -0.70 -2.85
C GLY A 52 18.36 0.73 -2.59
N GLY A 53 17.65 1.47 -1.75
CA GLY A 53 17.97 2.87 -1.44
C GLY A 53 17.39 3.89 -2.42
N ASN A 54 16.69 3.47 -3.46
CA ASN A 54 15.98 4.34 -4.40
C ASN A 54 14.64 4.80 -3.84
N GLY A 55 14.65 5.42 -2.66
CA GLY A 55 13.44 5.80 -1.93
C GLY A 55 12.58 6.88 -2.60
N ILE A 56 11.65 7.40 -1.83
CA ILE A 56 10.61 8.36 -2.26
C ILE A 56 11.14 9.65 -2.91
N THR A 57 12.40 9.99 -2.71
CA THR A 57 13.04 11.18 -3.27
C THR A 57 13.46 11.02 -4.71
N SER A 58 13.54 9.79 -5.22
CA SER A 58 14.02 9.50 -6.58
C SER A 58 13.00 9.81 -7.68
N GLY A 59 11.74 10.03 -7.32
CA GLY A 59 10.65 10.17 -8.30
C GLY A 59 10.30 8.89 -9.08
N VAL A 60 10.97 7.76 -8.78
CA VAL A 60 10.81 6.48 -9.48
C VAL A 60 9.39 5.95 -9.41
N TYR A 61 8.69 6.24 -8.33
CA TYR A 61 7.33 5.74 -8.07
C TYR A 61 6.23 6.76 -8.37
N ASN A 62 6.54 7.80 -9.10
CA ASN A 62 5.54 8.80 -9.47
C ASN A 62 4.42 8.16 -10.31
N GLY A 63 3.18 8.27 -9.88
CA GLY A 63 2.03 7.60 -10.47
C GLY A 63 1.88 6.11 -10.15
N LYS A 64 2.75 5.55 -9.28
CA LYS A 64 2.71 4.15 -8.83
C LYS A 64 2.90 4.00 -7.32
N ALA A 65 2.48 4.98 -6.55
CA ALA A 65 2.62 4.97 -5.11
C ALA A 65 1.26 4.91 -4.42
N LEU A 66 1.26 4.61 -3.13
CA LEU A 66 0.05 4.52 -2.33
C LEU A 66 -0.83 5.77 -2.44
N PHE A 67 -0.23 6.96 -2.47
CA PHE A 67 -1.00 8.21 -2.63
C PHE A 67 -1.76 8.23 -3.96
N ASP A 68 -1.12 7.81 -5.05
CA ASP A 68 -1.71 7.83 -6.39
C ASP A 68 -2.91 6.87 -6.49
N MET A 69 -2.91 5.77 -5.73
CA MET A 69 -4.07 4.90 -5.57
C MET A 69 -5.29 5.66 -5.04
N PHE A 70 -5.09 6.49 -4.03
CA PHE A 70 -6.18 7.27 -3.44
C PHE A 70 -6.60 8.44 -4.34
N ASP A 71 -5.68 9.01 -5.08
CA ASP A 71 -5.97 10.14 -5.99
C ASP A 71 -6.61 9.68 -7.31
N GLY A 72 -6.20 8.53 -7.82
CA GLY A 72 -6.65 7.96 -9.09
C GLY A 72 -7.65 6.80 -8.97
N PHE A 73 -8.15 6.52 -7.79
CA PHE A 73 -8.93 5.33 -7.43
C PHE A 73 -10.10 4.99 -8.37
N ARG A 74 -10.64 5.94 -9.09
CA ARG A 74 -11.80 5.73 -9.99
C ARG A 74 -11.46 4.96 -11.27
N TYR A 75 -10.17 4.84 -11.65
CA TYR A 75 -9.79 4.44 -13.00
C TYR A 75 -8.66 3.44 -13.13
N THR A 76 -7.99 3.08 -12.03
CA THR A 76 -6.79 2.22 -12.07
C THR A 76 -6.97 0.95 -11.27
N ARG A 77 -6.35 -0.12 -11.74
CA ARG A 77 -6.35 -1.41 -11.03
C ARG A 77 -5.29 -1.38 -9.93
N THR A 78 -5.57 -1.96 -8.78
CA THR A 78 -4.63 -2.05 -7.66
C THR A 78 -3.25 -2.57 -8.08
N ARG A 79 -3.23 -3.57 -8.97
CA ARG A 79 -1.98 -4.15 -9.47
C ARG A 79 -1.08 -3.16 -10.22
N ASP A 80 -1.61 -2.05 -10.72
CA ASP A 80 -0.83 -1.04 -11.45
C ASP A 80 0.09 -0.26 -10.50
N TYR A 81 -0.16 -0.34 -9.19
CA TYR A 81 0.64 0.28 -8.13
C TYR A 81 1.63 -0.67 -7.47
N ILE A 82 1.56 -1.96 -7.81
CA ILE A 82 2.51 -2.94 -7.30
C ILE A 82 3.80 -2.84 -8.10
N VAL A 83 4.91 -2.70 -7.41
CA VAL A 83 6.26 -2.67 -7.98
C VAL A 83 7.09 -3.80 -7.42
N GLU A 84 7.92 -4.38 -8.27
CA GLU A 84 8.89 -5.40 -7.87
C GLU A 84 9.96 -4.80 -6.95
N THR A 85 10.44 -5.59 -6.02
CA THR A 85 11.57 -5.22 -5.16
C THR A 85 12.85 -5.94 -5.60
N GLU A 86 13.97 -5.69 -4.93
CA GLU A 86 15.20 -6.44 -5.14
C GLU A 86 15.17 -7.87 -4.57
N TYR A 87 14.14 -8.20 -3.79
CA TYR A 87 14.00 -9.48 -3.11
C TYR A 87 13.03 -10.38 -3.86
N GLU A 88 13.44 -11.61 -4.08
CA GLU A 88 12.61 -12.61 -4.75
C GLU A 88 11.31 -12.84 -3.97
N ASN A 89 10.19 -12.95 -4.68
CA ASN A 89 8.84 -13.14 -4.12
C ASN A 89 8.33 -12.00 -3.24
N VAL A 90 8.99 -10.85 -3.21
CA VAL A 90 8.57 -9.67 -2.44
C VAL A 90 8.28 -8.52 -3.38
N ASP A 91 7.02 -8.12 -3.43
CA ASP A 91 6.56 -6.92 -4.13
C ASP A 91 6.15 -5.84 -3.14
N MET A 92 5.99 -4.61 -3.59
CA MET A 92 5.51 -3.53 -2.72
C MET A 92 4.57 -2.56 -3.42
N ILE A 93 3.71 -1.91 -2.62
CA ILE A 93 3.08 -0.64 -2.94
C ILE A 93 3.87 0.43 -2.18
N PRO A 94 4.65 1.25 -2.90
CA PRO A 94 5.58 2.16 -2.26
C PRO A 94 4.89 3.40 -1.69
N CYS A 95 5.52 3.99 -0.71
CA CYS A 95 5.25 5.36 -0.27
C CYS A 95 5.81 6.38 -1.29
N SER A 96 5.23 7.56 -1.34
CA SER A 96 5.77 8.70 -2.11
C SER A 96 5.81 9.97 -1.25
N ALA A 97 6.47 11.01 -1.76
CA ALA A 97 6.48 12.34 -1.12
C ALA A 97 5.07 12.94 -0.96
N GLN A 98 4.09 12.43 -1.68
CA GLN A 98 2.68 12.84 -1.59
C GLN A 98 1.89 12.06 -0.53
N THR A 99 2.42 10.95 -0.01
CA THR A 99 1.73 10.08 0.95
C THR A 99 1.18 10.83 2.17
N PRO A 100 1.85 11.86 2.75
CA PRO A 100 1.28 12.64 3.85
C PRO A 100 -0.05 13.33 3.52
N ARG A 101 -0.34 13.53 2.24
CA ARG A 101 -1.58 14.18 1.77
C ARG A 101 -2.78 13.21 1.72
N ILE A 102 -2.57 11.92 1.94
CA ILE A 102 -3.66 10.92 1.96
C ILE A 102 -4.74 11.34 2.95
N ASN A 103 -4.36 11.79 4.14
CA ASN A 103 -5.31 12.23 5.16
C ASN A 103 -6.23 13.36 4.70
N GLN A 104 -5.80 14.17 3.73
CA GLN A 104 -6.63 15.22 3.13
C GLN A 104 -7.61 14.66 2.09
N ARG A 105 -7.32 13.48 1.53
CA ARG A 105 -8.14 12.81 0.52
C ARG A 105 -9.18 11.86 1.12
N ILE A 106 -8.89 11.28 2.28
CA ILE A 106 -9.79 10.33 2.95
C ILE A 106 -11.22 10.88 3.11
N PRO A 107 -11.44 12.11 3.61
CA PRO A 107 -12.80 12.66 3.72
C PRO A 107 -13.54 12.67 2.37
N GLY A 108 -12.88 13.14 1.31
CA GLY A 108 -13.48 13.17 -0.03
C GLY A 108 -13.80 11.78 -0.56
N ILE A 109 -12.98 10.77 -0.26
CA ILE A 109 -13.25 9.38 -0.63
C ILE A 109 -14.50 8.87 0.08
N PHE A 110 -14.69 9.19 1.35
CA PHE A 110 -15.89 8.82 2.10
C PHE A 110 -17.14 9.58 1.60
N GLU A 111 -17.03 10.87 1.29
CA GLU A 111 -18.11 11.66 0.72
C GLU A 111 -18.50 11.14 -0.67
N ASP A 112 -17.53 10.87 -1.52
CA ASP A 112 -17.74 10.26 -2.82
C ASP A 112 -18.38 8.87 -2.67
N ALA A 113 -17.89 8.05 -1.74
CA ALA A 113 -18.49 6.75 -1.44
C ALA A 113 -19.96 6.89 -1.02
N GLN A 114 -20.28 7.81 -0.11
CA GLN A 114 -21.67 8.06 0.30
C GLN A 114 -22.56 8.58 -0.84
N THR A 115 -22.00 9.35 -1.77
CA THR A 115 -22.73 9.91 -2.91
C THR A 115 -22.98 8.87 -4.00
N TYR A 116 -22.00 8.01 -4.27
CA TYR A 116 -22.10 6.98 -5.31
C TYR A 116 -22.65 5.65 -4.80
N PHE A 117 -22.66 5.44 -3.50
CA PHE A 117 -23.06 4.18 -2.86
C PHE A 117 -24.29 4.36 -2.01
N LYS A 118 -25.45 4.07 -2.62
CA LYS A 118 -26.69 3.95 -1.84
C LYS A 118 -26.65 2.65 -1.02
N PRO A 119 -27.03 2.69 0.25
CA PRO A 119 -27.19 1.45 1.04
C PRO A 119 -28.06 0.45 0.28
N GLY A 120 -27.52 -0.74 0.04
CA GLY A 120 -28.22 -1.81 -0.70
C GLY A 120 -27.88 -1.93 -2.19
N ASP A 121 -27.05 -1.05 -2.76
CA ASP A 121 -26.52 -1.20 -4.13
C ASP A 121 -25.38 -2.23 -4.13
N PRO A 122 -25.48 -3.36 -4.89
CA PRO A 122 -24.41 -4.34 -4.99
C PRO A 122 -23.08 -3.74 -5.52
N LYS A 123 -23.15 -2.64 -6.30
CA LYS A 123 -21.97 -1.91 -6.76
C LYS A 123 -21.30 -1.10 -5.64
N CYS A 124 -22.00 -0.83 -4.54
CA CYS A 124 -21.45 -0.17 -3.37
C CYS A 124 -20.35 -0.97 -2.69
N LEU A 125 -20.48 -2.29 -2.70
CA LEU A 125 -19.44 -3.19 -2.19
C LEU A 125 -18.28 -3.38 -3.17
N SER A 126 -18.47 -3.01 -4.47
CA SER A 126 -17.47 -3.35 -5.47
C SER A 126 -16.21 -2.49 -5.37
N ASN A 127 -16.27 -1.20 -5.12
CA ASN A 127 -15.05 -0.38 -5.19
C ASN A 127 -14.29 -0.30 -3.86
N MET A 128 -14.96 -0.14 -2.73
CA MET A 128 -14.29 -0.26 -1.43
C MET A 128 -14.12 -1.73 -1.05
N GLY A 129 -15.06 -2.59 -1.45
CA GLY A 129 -14.98 -4.02 -1.31
C GLY A 129 -13.95 -4.64 -2.26
N GLU A 130 -13.78 -4.15 -3.49
CA GLU A 130 -12.65 -4.54 -4.35
C GLU A 130 -11.34 -4.06 -3.77
N PHE A 131 -11.26 -2.82 -3.30
CA PHE A 131 -10.08 -2.33 -2.60
C PHE A 131 -9.76 -3.22 -1.40
N LEU A 132 -10.70 -3.45 -0.49
CA LEU A 132 -10.54 -4.32 0.66
C LEU A 132 -10.37 -5.80 0.25
N TYR A 133 -11.07 -6.27 -0.78
CA TYR A 133 -10.96 -7.64 -1.26
C TYR A 133 -9.61 -7.93 -1.89
N TYR A 134 -9.05 -7.01 -2.67
CA TYR A 134 -7.69 -7.15 -3.21
C TYR A 134 -6.60 -6.95 -2.17
N PHE A 135 -6.89 -6.26 -1.06
CA PHE A 135 -6.00 -6.17 0.08
C PHE A 135 -6.14 -7.34 1.06
N LEU A 136 -7.30 -8.01 1.06
CA LEU A 136 -7.63 -9.04 2.06
C LEU A 136 -7.66 -10.47 1.48
N ASN A 137 -7.56 -10.64 0.15
CA ASN A 137 -7.54 -11.91 -0.57
C ASN A 137 -6.43 -11.96 -1.61
#